data_7c8d50a5debe47bda87362fd44222c1e
#
_entry.id   7c8d50a5debe47bda87362fd44222c1e
#
_cell.length_a   1.000
_cell.length_b   1.000
_cell.length_c   1.000
_cell.angle_alpha   90.00
_cell.angle_beta   90.00
_cell.angle_gamma   90.00
#
_symmetry.space_group_name_H-M   'P 1'
#
loop_
_entity.id
_entity.type
_entity.pdbx_description
1 polymer ?
#
loop_
_entity_poly.entity_id
_entity_poly.type
_entity_poly.pdbx_seq_one_letter_code
_entity_poly.pdbx_strand_id
1 'polypeptide(L)'
;MRNRPLALIPLFVSSLCLVYLLRLSAHDTRYLVPAVAVVVVTLMPALLARRRMRRVLKSGDVHGVLRAWQQAMDRVPHAETMAPLMIATAYASNGWLDAARMALSRAVKGPAWDAAREQRLFIETLLCTFEGENQAALAKAEELQTLPLPTSGMFLRRRITQLRQGVLSLVRAFAHQSDASDEKHLARAAAASPIVHWAMRYAEAIVAIDHGERDRARALIASAPEWPQQSAFASFHAELMGKLGGAIG
;
A
#
# COMPACT_ATOMS: atom_id res chain seq x y z
N MET A 1 15.85 16.74 20.46
CA MET A 1 14.46 17.20 20.76
C MET A 1 14.21 18.51 20.01
N ARG A 2 13.74 18.49 18.77
CA ARG A 2 13.71 19.67 17.89
C ARG A 2 12.25 20.14 17.76
N ASN A 3 11.94 21.28 18.39
CA ASN A 3 10.83 22.26 18.20
C ASN A 3 9.52 21.76 17.55
N ARG A 4 8.86 20.76 18.15
CA ARG A 4 7.47 20.40 17.79
C ARG A 4 6.44 21.52 18.03
N PRO A 5 6.57 22.44 19.06
CA PRO A 5 5.58 23.48 19.25
C PRO A 5 5.53 24.51 18.11
N LEU A 6 6.68 24.84 17.49
CA LEU A 6 6.72 25.83 16.38
C LEU A 6 5.99 25.37 15.11
N ALA A 7 5.90 24.06 14.84
CA ALA A 7 5.16 23.55 13.69
C ALA A 7 3.63 23.57 13.89
N LEU A 8 3.15 23.68 15.12
CA LEU A 8 1.71 23.76 15.44
C LEU A 8 1.19 25.21 15.41
N ILE A 9 2.08 26.22 15.53
CA ILE A 9 1.68 27.63 15.53
C ILE A 9 0.91 28.02 14.27
N PRO A 10 1.38 27.73 13.03
CA PRO A 10 0.64 28.12 11.83
C PRO A 10 -0.71 27.41 11.73
N LEU A 11 -0.81 26.16 12.22
CA LEU A 11 -2.07 25.41 12.24
C LEU A 11 -3.06 26.00 13.25
N PHE A 12 -2.57 26.44 14.41
CA PHE A 12 -3.39 27.10 15.43
C PHE A 12 -3.88 28.46 14.96
N VAL A 13 -2.99 29.27 14.38
CA VAL A 13 -3.32 30.60 13.82
C VAL A 13 -4.34 30.45 12.68
N SER A 14 -4.14 29.53 11.75
CA SER A 14 -5.11 29.31 10.66
C SER A 14 -6.46 28.82 11.15
N SER A 15 -6.51 27.99 12.22
CA SER A 15 -7.77 27.56 12.84
C SER A 15 -8.52 28.73 13.47
N LEU A 16 -7.81 29.61 14.18
CA LEU A 16 -8.37 30.81 14.80
C LEU A 16 -8.91 31.78 13.74
N CYS A 17 -8.14 32.04 12.68
CA CYS A 17 -8.58 32.85 11.53
C CYS A 17 -9.82 32.26 10.87
N LEU A 18 -9.87 30.93 10.70
CA LEU A 18 -11.02 30.25 10.09
C LEU A 18 -12.28 30.40 10.94
N VAL A 19 -12.18 30.17 12.25
CA VAL A 19 -13.32 30.35 13.19
C VAL A 19 -13.82 31.79 13.17
N TYR A 20 -12.91 32.75 13.17
CA TYR A 20 -13.27 34.18 13.10
C TYR A 20 -13.97 34.53 11.78
N LEU A 21 -13.41 34.08 10.64
CA LEU A 21 -14.02 34.31 9.31
C LEU A 21 -15.37 33.63 9.17
N LEU A 22 -15.55 32.40 9.72
CA LEU A 22 -16.84 31.72 9.73
C LEU A 22 -17.88 32.47 10.56
N ARG A 23 -17.47 33.05 11.70
CA ARG A 23 -18.37 33.89 12.52
C ARG A 23 -18.79 35.16 11.78
N LEU A 24 -17.87 35.82 11.06
CA LEU A 24 -18.19 37.00 10.24
C LEU A 24 -19.07 36.62 9.05
N SER A 25 -18.86 35.44 8.43
CA SER A 25 -19.66 34.99 7.30
C SER A 25 -21.14 34.71 7.65
N ALA A 26 -21.41 34.48 8.95
CA ALA A 26 -22.79 34.36 9.44
C ALA A 26 -23.56 35.67 9.39
N HIS A 27 -22.86 36.84 9.36
CA HIS A 27 -23.46 38.16 9.27
C HIS A 27 -23.33 38.74 7.86
N ASP A 28 -22.26 38.40 7.11
CA ASP A 28 -22.06 38.85 5.72
C ASP A 28 -21.39 37.77 4.90
N THR A 29 -22.06 37.34 3.82
CA THR A 29 -21.58 36.29 2.91
C THR A 29 -20.28 36.61 2.21
N ARG A 30 -19.83 37.87 2.18
CA ARG A 30 -18.56 38.29 1.59
C ARG A 30 -17.34 37.65 2.29
N TYR A 31 -17.46 37.30 3.57
CA TYR A 31 -16.40 36.66 4.34
C TYR A 31 -16.29 35.15 4.07
N LEU A 32 -17.21 34.55 3.34
CA LEU A 32 -17.17 33.13 2.96
C LEU A 32 -16.00 32.84 2.00
N VAL A 33 -15.73 33.74 1.05
CA VAL A 33 -14.63 33.60 0.09
C VAL A 33 -13.26 33.54 0.78
N PRO A 34 -12.89 34.50 1.65
CA PRO A 34 -11.62 34.39 2.37
C PRO A 34 -11.57 33.19 3.34
N ALA A 35 -12.68 32.77 3.95
CA ALA A 35 -12.73 31.58 4.76
C ALA A 35 -12.39 30.31 3.96
N VAL A 36 -12.99 30.15 2.78
CA VAL A 36 -12.68 29.05 1.86
C VAL A 36 -11.22 29.13 1.40
N ALA A 37 -10.69 30.32 1.09
CA ALA A 37 -9.30 30.51 0.70
C ALA A 37 -8.33 30.03 1.80
N VAL A 38 -8.58 30.36 3.07
CA VAL A 38 -7.77 29.87 4.20
C VAL A 38 -7.81 28.35 4.30
N VAL A 39 -8.97 27.71 4.16
CA VAL A 39 -9.09 26.26 4.15
C VAL A 39 -8.29 25.64 3.01
N VAL A 40 -8.43 26.18 1.80
CA VAL A 40 -7.72 25.69 0.61
C VAL A 40 -6.21 25.81 0.80
N VAL A 41 -5.70 26.97 1.19
CA VAL A 41 -4.26 27.21 1.41
C VAL A 41 -3.71 26.29 2.49
N THR A 42 -4.46 26.00 3.54
CA THR A 42 -4.01 25.15 4.65
C THR A 42 -4.04 23.66 4.29
N LEU A 43 -5.07 23.19 3.58
CA LEU A 43 -5.25 21.77 3.27
C LEU A 43 -4.57 21.35 1.96
N MET A 44 -4.45 22.24 0.98
CA MET A 44 -3.91 21.95 -0.35
C MET A 44 -2.51 21.32 -0.30
N PRO A 45 -1.52 21.87 0.45
CA PRO A 45 -0.19 21.26 0.53
C PRO A 45 -0.21 19.83 1.05
N ALA A 46 -1.03 19.55 2.08
CA ALA A 46 -1.19 18.21 2.64
C ALA A 46 -1.83 17.24 1.63
N LEU A 47 -2.85 17.70 0.89
CA LEU A 47 -3.50 16.91 -0.16
C LEU A 47 -2.54 16.64 -1.33
N LEU A 48 -1.78 17.63 -1.77
CA LEU A 48 -0.78 17.48 -2.82
C LEU A 48 0.35 16.53 -2.39
N ALA A 49 0.84 16.65 -1.16
CA ALA A 49 1.85 15.73 -0.61
C ALA A 49 1.32 14.28 -0.57
N ARG A 50 0.07 14.09 -0.12
CA ARG A 50 -0.58 12.76 -0.12
C ARG A 50 -0.76 12.21 -1.55
N ARG A 51 -1.16 13.04 -2.52
CA ARG A 51 -1.28 12.64 -3.93
C ARG A 51 0.08 12.29 -4.52
N ARG A 52 1.13 13.08 -4.23
CA ARG A 52 2.50 12.80 -4.67
C ARG A 52 3.00 11.48 -4.07
N MET A 53 2.84 11.27 -2.76
CA MET A 53 3.21 10.02 -2.10
C MET A 53 2.48 8.81 -2.71
N ARG A 54 1.17 8.91 -2.94
CA ARG A 54 0.39 7.84 -3.58
C ARG A 54 0.90 7.52 -4.99
N ARG A 55 1.32 8.52 -5.77
CA ARG A 55 1.91 8.28 -7.10
C ARG A 55 3.25 7.54 -6.98
N VAL A 56 4.12 7.96 -6.07
CA VAL A 56 5.40 7.26 -5.82
C VAL A 56 5.18 5.81 -5.39
N LEU A 57 4.23 5.56 -4.49
CA LEU A 57 3.92 4.19 -4.03
C LEU A 57 3.32 3.30 -5.13
N LYS A 58 2.68 3.89 -6.15
CA LYS A 58 2.10 3.17 -7.29
C LYS A 58 3.01 3.10 -8.50
N SER A 59 4.16 3.78 -8.49
CA SER A 59 5.02 3.87 -9.67
C SER A 59 5.78 2.58 -9.99
N GLY A 60 5.88 1.64 -9.04
CA GLY A 60 6.77 0.48 -9.15
C GLY A 60 8.26 0.80 -8.89
N ASP A 61 8.62 2.08 -8.71
CA ASP A 61 9.97 2.51 -8.36
C ASP A 61 10.21 2.31 -6.85
N VAL A 62 10.69 1.11 -6.49
CA VAL A 62 10.99 0.77 -5.10
C VAL A 62 12.04 1.70 -4.47
N HIS A 63 13.03 2.15 -5.26
CA HIS A 63 14.05 3.07 -4.76
C HIS A 63 13.47 4.46 -4.48
N GLY A 64 12.53 4.92 -5.30
CA GLY A 64 11.75 6.14 -5.05
C GLY A 64 10.92 6.03 -3.78
N VAL A 65 10.30 4.88 -3.53
CA VAL A 65 9.57 4.60 -2.28
C VAL A 65 10.51 4.67 -1.08
N LEU A 66 11.65 3.99 -1.13
CA LEU A 66 12.61 3.98 -0.01
C LEU A 66 13.16 5.38 0.27
N ARG A 67 13.52 6.16 -0.75
CA ARG A 67 13.93 7.57 -0.59
C ARG A 67 12.83 8.40 0.07
N ALA A 68 11.57 8.22 -0.35
CA ALA A 68 10.45 8.94 0.24
C ALA A 68 10.20 8.56 1.71
N TRP A 69 10.55 7.34 2.12
CA TRP A 69 10.39 6.83 3.49
C TRP A 69 11.61 7.09 4.39
N GLN A 70 12.76 7.47 3.85
CA GLN A 70 14.00 7.60 4.60
C GLN A 70 13.84 8.43 5.88
N GLN A 71 13.24 9.63 5.78
CA GLN A 71 13.00 10.47 6.97
C GLN A 71 12.02 9.85 7.98
N ALA A 72 11.10 8.99 7.53
CA ALA A 72 10.19 8.29 8.42
C ALA A 72 10.90 7.15 9.12
N MET A 73 11.75 6.40 8.41
CA MET A 73 12.55 5.31 8.97
C MET A 73 13.51 5.76 10.06
N ASP A 74 14.11 6.96 9.91
CA ASP A 74 15.00 7.55 10.92
C ASP A 74 14.28 7.96 12.22
N ARG A 75 12.94 8.07 12.18
CA ARG A 75 12.11 8.56 13.29
C ARG A 75 11.20 7.51 13.91
N VAL A 76 11.15 6.33 13.32
CA VAL A 76 10.28 5.26 13.81
C VAL A 76 10.83 4.70 15.12
N PRO A 77 9.97 4.42 16.12
CA PRO A 77 10.40 3.73 17.32
C PRO A 77 11.00 2.37 16.98
N HIS A 78 12.05 1.96 17.70
CA HIS A 78 12.77 0.71 17.43
C HIS A 78 13.25 0.60 15.97
N ALA A 79 13.96 1.63 15.50
CA ALA A 79 14.39 1.75 14.10
C ALA A 79 15.21 0.53 13.62
N GLU A 80 15.97 -0.11 14.50
CA GLU A 80 16.75 -1.33 14.24
C GLU A 80 15.89 -2.54 13.84
N THR A 81 14.62 -2.55 14.22
CA THR A 81 13.64 -3.58 13.83
C THR A 81 12.69 -3.06 12.76
N MET A 82 12.11 -1.87 12.98
CA MET A 82 11.03 -1.38 12.14
C MET A 82 11.50 -0.85 10.78
N ALA A 83 12.69 -0.23 10.69
CA ALA A 83 13.19 0.25 9.40
C ALA A 83 13.49 -0.91 8.42
N PRO A 84 14.19 -2.01 8.81
CA PRO A 84 14.31 -3.18 7.96
C PRO A 84 12.97 -3.80 7.54
N LEU A 85 11.97 -3.85 8.43
CA LEU A 85 10.63 -4.34 8.09
C LEU A 85 9.92 -3.45 7.06
N MET A 86 10.05 -2.13 7.18
CA MET A 86 9.52 -1.19 6.17
C MET A 86 10.21 -1.39 4.82
N ILE A 87 11.53 -1.55 4.81
CA ILE A 87 12.32 -1.82 3.61
C ILE A 87 11.89 -3.15 2.98
N ALA A 88 11.78 -4.22 3.77
CA ALA A 88 11.31 -5.52 3.32
C ALA A 88 9.90 -5.45 2.73
N THR A 89 9.00 -4.66 3.36
CA THR A 89 7.64 -4.43 2.83
C THR A 89 7.69 -3.77 1.45
N ALA A 90 8.52 -2.74 1.28
CA ALA A 90 8.66 -2.05 -0.01
C ALA A 90 9.17 -3.00 -1.11
N TYR A 91 10.18 -3.79 -0.80
CA TYR A 91 10.74 -4.76 -1.74
C TYR A 91 9.75 -5.88 -2.06
N ALA A 92 9.16 -6.55 -1.07
CA ALA A 92 8.22 -7.66 -1.27
C ALA A 92 6.99 -7.20 -2.09
N SER A 93 6.43 -6.04 -1.77
CA SER A 93 5.26 -5.49 -2.48
C SER A 93 5.52 -5.12 -3.95
N ASN A 94 6.79 -5.02 -4.36
CA ASN A 94 7.22 -4.73 -5.72
C ASN A 94 7.96 -5.93 -6.38
N GLY A 95 7.87 -7.12 -5.78
CA GLY A 95 8.43 -8.35 -6.36
C GLY A 95 9.95 -8.51 -6.24
N TRP A 96 10.64 -7.72 -5.42
CA TRP A 96 12.10 -7.83 -5.19
C TRP A 96 12.36 -8.82 -4.04
N LEU A 97 12.26 -10.13 -4.34
CA LEU A 97 12.20 -11.18 -3.33
C LEU A 97 13.49 -11.30 -2.52
N ASP A 98 14.65 -11.40 -3.18
CA ASP A 98 15.95 -11.51 -2.52
C ASP A 98 16.26 -10.28 -1.64
N ALA A 99 15.99 -9.09 -2.16
CA ALA A 99 16.19 -7.86 -1.41
C ALA A 99 15.26 -7.76 -0.19
N ALA A 100 14.02 -8.26 -0.32
CA ALA A 100 13.07 -8.32 0.78
C ALA A 100 13.52 -9.30 1.86
N ARG A 101 14.00 -10.50 1.48
CA ARG A 101 14.57 -11.49 2.41
C ARG A 101 15.80 -10.94 3.13
N MET A 102 16.71 -10.31 2.38
CA MET A 102 17.90 -9.68 2.96
C MET A 102 17.53 -8.55 3.93
N ALA A 103 16.56 -7.71 3.60
CA ALA A 103 16.09 -6.66 4.51
C ALA A 103 15.46 -7.27 5.78
N LEU A 104 14.62 -8.30 5.63
CA LEU A 104 13.98 -8.99 6.74
C LEU A 104 14.99 -9.64 7.69
N SER A 105 16.07 -10.23 7.17
CA SER A 105 17.13 -10.87 7.97
C SER A 105 17.94 -9.86 8.80
N ARG A 106 17.97 -8.58 8.41
CA ARG A 106 18.68 -7.51 9.13
C ARG A 106 17.89 -6.96 10.32
N ALA A 107 16.59 -7.28 10.43
CA ALA A 107 15.78 -6.79 11.53
C ALA A 107 16.22 -7.41 12.86
N VAL A 108 16.44 -6.58 13.87
CA VAL A 108 16.80 -7.03 15.21
C VAL A 108 15.60 -7.72 15.84
N LYS A 109 15.82 -8.96 16.32
CA LYS A 109 14.80 -9.74 17.01
C LYS A 109 14.66 -9.29 18.46
N GLY A 110 13.43 -9.16 18.96
CA GLY A 110 13.12 -8.72 20.30
C GLY A 110 11.66 -8.30 20.43
N PRO A 111 11.25 -7.60 21.49
CA PRO A 111 9.84 -7.24 21.72
C PRO A 111 9.18 -6.49 20.55
N ALA A 112 9.92 -5.60 19.88
CA ALA A 112 9.42 -4.88 18.69
C ALA A 112 9.20 -5.82 17.50
N TRP A 113 10.05 -6.84 17.32
CA TRP A 113 9.90 -7.89 16.33
C TRP A 113 8.65 -8.72 16.59
N ASP A 114 8.37 -9.08 17.83
CA ASP A 114 7.19 -9.87 18.19
C ASP A 114 5.90 -9.05 18.02
N ALA A 115 5.94 -7.78 18.39
CA ALA A 115 4.84 -6.83 18.17
C ALA A 115 4.54 -6.60 16.67
N ALA A 116 5.54 -6.74 15.79
CA ALA A 116 5.40 -6.56 14.35
C ALA A 116 4.93 -7.84 13.62
N ARG A 117 4.32 -8.83 14.33
CA ARG A 117 3.89 -10.11 13.76
C ARG A 117 3.00 -9.95 12.52
N GLU A 118 2.07 -9.01 12.52
CA GLU A 118 1.21 -8.74 11.36
C GLU A 118 2.02 -8.32 10.13
N GLN A 119 2.97 -7.40 10.30
CA GLN A 119 3.81 -6.93 9.20
C GLN A 119 4.72 -8.04 8.67
N ARG A 120 5.28 -8.89 9.56
CA ARG A 120 6.10 -10.04 9.17
C ARG A 120 5.29 -11.05 8.38
N LEU A 121 4.15 -11.48 8.88
CA LEU A 121 3.25 -12.40 8.17
C LEU A 121 2.86 -11.86 6.80
N PHE A 122 2.55 -10.56 6.71
CA PHE A 122 2.27 -9.92 5.44
C PHE A 122 3.44 -10.05 4.46
N ILE A 123 4.68 -9.74 4.87
CA ILE A 123 5.88 -9.84 4.02
C ILE A 123 6.10 -11.30 3.61
N GLU A 124 6.07 -12.21 4.57
CA GLU A 124 6.30 -13.64 4.33
C GLU A 124 5.23 -14.26 3.41
N THR A 125 3.98 -13.83 3.54
CA THR A 125 2.89 -14.25 2.62
C THR A 125 3.20 -13.82 1.19
N LEU A 126 3.60 -12.56 0.97
CA LEU A 126 3.97 -12.08 -0.36
C LEU A 126 5.16 -12.85 -0.94
N LEU A 127 6.20 -13.10 -0.12
CA LEU A 127 7.37 -13.86 -0.55
C LEU A 127 6.98 -15.27 -0.99
N CYS A 128 6.30 -16.03 -0.14
CA CYS A 128 5.84 -17.38 -0.47
C CYS A 128 4.94 -17.39 -1.72
N THR A 129 4.04 -16.39 -1.87
CA THR A 129 3.15 -16.31 -3.03
C THR A 129 3.94 -16.12 -4.33
N PHE A 130 4.89 -15.20 -4.35
CA PHE A 130 5.64 -14.88 -5.58
C PHE A 130 6.75 -15.90 -5.88
N GLU A 131 7.13 -16.73 -4.93
CA GLU A 131 8.02 -17.89 -5.10
C GLU A 131 7.26 -19.16 -5.51
N GLY A 132 5.92 -19.13 -5.54
CA GLY A 132 5.08 -20.27 -5.91
C GLY A 132 4.85 -21.28 -4.78
N GLU A 133 5.21 -20.94 -3.54
CA GLU A 133 4.98 -21.76 -2.35
C GLU A 133 3.53 -21.67 -1.88
N ASN A 134 2.57 -22.11 -2.71
CA ASN A 134 1.14 -21.87 -2.54
C ASN A 134 0.58 -22.31 -1.19
N GLN A 135 0.99 -23.49 -0.69
CA GLN A 135 0.49 -23.99 0.61
C GLN A 135 1.01 -23.16 1.78
N ALA A 136 2.30 -22.79 1.79
CA ALA A 136 2.87 -21.94 2.81
C ALA A 136 2.27 -20.54 2.77
N ALA A 137 2.06 -19.99 1.58
CA ALA A 137 1.42 -18.69 1.38
C ALA A 137 -0.01 -18.68 1.94
N LEU A 138 -0.81 -19.73 1.64
CA LEU A 138 -2.18 -19.85 2.12
C LEU A 138 -2.24 -19.93 3.65
N ALA A 139 -1.44 -20.80 4.26
CA ALA A 139 -1.39 -20.94 5.71
C ALA A 139 -1.04 -19.61 6.41
N LYS A 140 -0.07 -18.86 5.88
CA LYS A 140 0.32 -17.53 6.41
C LYS A 140 -0.78 -16.47 6.19
N ALA A 141 -1.47 -16.50 5.05
CA ALA A 141 -2.58 -15.60 4.77
C ALA A 141 -3.76 -15.86 5.71
N GLU A 142 -4.08 -17.12 5.99
CA GLU A 142 -5.10 -17.53 6.96
C GLU A 142 -4.71 -17.11 8.37
N GLU A 143 -3.46 -17.34 8.79
CA GLU A 143 -2.95 -16.87 10.08
C GLU A 143 -3.10 -15.33 10.19
N LEU A 144 -2.79 -14.58 9.13
CA LEU A 144 -2.95 -13.13 9.09
C LEU A 144 -4.41 -12.70 9.33
N GLN A 145 -5.40 -13.49 8.85
CA GLN A 145 -6.83 -13.22 9.11
C GLN A 145 -7.20 -13.38 10.57
N THR A 146 -6.57 -14.31 11.31
CA THR A 146 -6.90 -14.61 12.71
C THR A 146 -6.35 -13.58 13.69
N LEU A 147 -5.39 -12.74 13.27
CA LEU A 147 -4.79 -11.75 14.16
C LEU A 147 -5.82 -10.74 14.66
N PRO A 148 -5.73 -10.31 15.94
CA PRO A 148 -6.62 -9.29 16.47
C PRO A 148 -6.51 -7.99 15.68
N LEU A 149 -7.64 -7.31 15.51
CA LEU A 149 -7.65 -5.97 14.91
C LEU A 149 -7.26 -4.93 15.96
N PRO A 150 -6.53 -3.87 15.57
CA PRO A 150 -6.15 -2.81 16.50
C PRO A 150 -7.39 -2.16 17.12
N THR A 151 -7.31 -1.77 18.38
CA THR A 151 -8.39 -1.12 19.13
C THR A 151 -8.68 0.30 18.65
N SER A 152 -7.72 0.92 17.94
CA SER A 152 -7.77 2.31 17.49
C SER A 152 -8.48 2.47 16.14
N GLY A 153 -9.49 3.35 16.13
CA GLY A 153 -10.07 3.96 14.93
C GLY A 153 -10.74 3.04 13.90
N MET A 154 -12.03 3.24 13.67
CA MET A 154 -12.84 2.46 12.70
C MET A 154 -12.22 2.46 11.28
N PHE A 155 -11.66 3.59 10.83
CA PHE A 155 -11.01 3.68 9.51
C PHE A 155 -9.76 2.82 9.38
N LEU A 156 -8.93 2.76 10.42
CA LEU A 156 -7.72 1.92 10.43
C LEU A 156 -8.11 0.44 10.41
N ARG A 157 -9.05 0.03 11.27
CA ARG A 157 -9.59 -1.35 11.27
C ARG A 157 -10.09 -1.77 9.90
N ARG A 158 -10.91 -0.92 9.25
CA ARG A 158 -11.44 -1.19 7.90
C ARG A 158 -10.31 -1.36 6.88
N ARG A 159 -9.28 -0.50 6.91
CA ARG A 159 -8.14 -0.62 5.98
C ARG A 159 -7.36 -1.91 6.21
N ILE A 160 -7.09 -2.28 7.46
CA ILE A 160 -6.40 -3.52 7.78
C ILE A 160 -7.22 -4.73 7.33
N THR A 161 -8.52 -4.76 7.61
CA THR A 161 -9.40 -5.85 7.15
C THR A 161 -9.39 -5.96 5.62
N GLN A 162 -9.48 -4.84 4.90
CA GLN A 162 -9.42 -4.82 3.44
C GLN A 162 -8.08 -5.32 2.91
N LEU A 163 -6.98 -4.95 3.55
CA LEU A 163 -5.65 -5.42 3.16
C LEU A 163 -5.49 -6.92 3.39
N ARG A 164 -5.89 -7.42 4.57
CA ARG A 164 -5.83 -8.85 4.90
C ARG A 164 -6.65 -9.68 3.92
N GLN A 165 -7.92 -9.28 3.65
CA GLN A 165 -8.77 -9.94 2.66
C GLN A 165 -8.12 -9.93 1.27
N GLY A 166 -7.56 -8.79 0.84
CA GLY A 166 -6.86 -8.71 -0.44
C GLY A 166 -5.63 -9.60 -0.52
N VAL A 167 -4.88 -9.77 0.57
CA VAL A 167 -3.72 -10.68 0.63
C VAL A 167 -4.17 -12.14 0.49
N LEU A 168 -5.23 -12.55 1.16
CA LEU A 168 -5.80 -13.90 0.99
C LEU A 168 -6.27 -14.13 -0.44
N SER A 169 -6.98 -13.16 -1.02
CA SER A 169 -7.42 -13.22 -2.42
C SER A 169 -6.25 -13.25 -3.41
N LEU A 170 -5.15 -12.53 -3.11
CA LEU A 170 -3.92 -12.57 -3.90
C LEU A 170 -3.31 -13.97 -3.90
N VAL A 171 -3.18 -14.60 -2.74
CA VAL A 171 -2.66 -15.99 -2.63
C VAL A 171 -3.53 -16.95 -3.45
N ARG A 172 -4.86 -16.86 -3.32
CA ARG A 172 -5.79 -17.71 -4.09
C ARG A 172 -5.67 -17.48 -5.61
N ALA A 173 -5.53 -16.24 -6.03
CA ALA A 173 -5.33 -15.90 -7.45
C ALA A 173 -4.07 -16.55 -8.01
N PHE A 174 -2.93 -16.42 -7.33
CA PHE A 174 -1.67 -17.04 -7.75
C PHE A 174 -1.69 -18.57 -7.69
N ALA A 175 -2.53 -19.15 -6.82
CA ALA A 175 -2.78 -20.60 -6.77
C ALA A 175 -3.83 -21.06 -7.77
N HIS A 176 -4.43 -20.17 -8.59
CA HIS A 176 -5.57 -20.45 -9.48
C HIS A 176 -6.78 -21.06 -8.76
N GLN A 177 -7.05 -20.59 -7.54
CA GLN A 177 -8.14 -21.05 -6.65
C GLN A 177 -9.05 -19.88 -6.22
N SER A 178 -9.14 -18.83 -7.05
CA SER A 178 -9.93 -17.65 -6.74
C SER A 178 -11.43 -17.91 -6.84
N ASP A 179 -12.19 -17.25 -5.99
CA ASP A 179 -13.65 -17.21 -6.03
C ASP A 179 -14.18 -15.86 -6.58
N ALA A 180 -15.49 -15.79 -6.82
CA ALA A 180 -16.15 -14.60 -7.38
C ALA A 180 -16.01 -13.33 -6.48
N SER A 181 -15.69 -13.48 -5.19
CA SER A 181 -15.52 -12.35 -4.27
C SER A 181 -14.10 -11.79 -4.26
N ASP A 182 -13.11 -12.60 -4.68
CA ASP A 182 -11.69 -12.28 -4.58
C ASP A 182 -11.33 -11.05 -5.39
N GLU A 183 -11.87 -10.89 -6.57
CA GLU A 183 -11.64 -9.71 -7.39
C GLU A 183 -11.99 -8.40 -6.66
N LYS A 184 -13.15 -8.37 -6.00
CA LYS A 184 -13.58 -7.21 -5.22
C LYS A 184 -12.66 -6.92 -4.03
N HIS A 185 -12.13 -7.97 -3.41
CA HIS A 185 -11.17 -7.84 -2.31
C HIS A 185 -9.83 -7.28 -2.81
N LEU A 186 -9.33 -7.78 -3.94
CA LEU A 186 -8.11 -7.28 -4.60
C LEU A 186 -8.23 -5.80 -4.97
N ALA A 187 -9.29 -5.40 -5.65
CA ALA A 187 -9.53 -4.01 -6.04
C ALA A 187 -9.61 -3.07 -4.82
N ARG A 188 -10.27 -3.50 -3.73
CA ARG A 188 -10.35 -2.73 -2.48
C ARG A 188 -8.99 -2.61 -1.79
N ALA A 189 -8.19 -3.68 -1.75
CA ALA A 189 -6.85 -3.66 -1.18
C ALA A 189 -5.91 -2.75 -1.98
N ALA A 190 -5.94 -2.79 -3.31
CA ALA A 190 -5.19 -1.89 -4.19
C ALA A 190 -5.54 -0.41 -3.96
N ALA A 191 -6.81 -0.10 -3.69
CA ALA A 191 -7.26 1.25 -3.38
C ALA A 191 -6.88 1.70 -1.97
N ALA A 192 -6.97 0.79 -0.98
CA ALA A 192 -6.68 1.07 0.42
C ALA A 192 -5.18 1.21 0.70
N SER A 193 -4.34 0.42 0.03
CA SER A 193 -2.89 0.39 0.23
C SER A 193 -2.12 0.55 -1.09
N PRO A 194 -1.68 1.78 -1.43
CA PRO A 194 -1.00 2.04 -2.70
C PRO A 194 0.28 1.24 -2.94
N ILE A 195 0.97 0.82 -1.88
CA ILE A 195 2.23 0.06 -2.01
C ILE A 195 2.04 -1.33 -2.62
N VAL A 196 0.89 -1.98 -2.37
CA VAL A 196 0.55 -3.29 -2.94
C VAL A 196 -0.23 -3.20 -4.26
N HIS A 197 -0.31 -2.01 -4.82
CA HIS A 197 -1.14 -1.75 -6.00
C HIS A 197 -0.85 -2.75 -7.12
N TRP A 198 0.40 -2.94 -7.49
CA TRP A 198 0.77 -3.82 -8.60
C TRP A 198 0.61 -5.30 -8.26
N ALA A 199 0.97 -5.71 -7.04
CA ALA A 199 0.70 -7.07 -6.58
C ALA A 199 -0.79 -7.44 -6.74
N MET A 200 -1.68 -6.55 -6.29
CA MET A 200 -3.12 -6.76 -6.42
C MET A 200 -3.60 -6.70 -7.88
N ARG A 201 -3.04 -5.81 -8.72
CA ARG A 201 -3.38 -5.72 -10.14
C ARG A 201 -3.00 -6.96 -10.93
N TYR A 202 -1.83 -7.54 -10.65
CA TYR A 202 -1.45 -8.82 -11.26
C TYR A 202 -2.36 -9.96 -10.81
N ALA A 203 -2.72 -10.01 -9.52
CA ALA A 203 -3.68 -10.97 -9.02
C ALA A 203 -5.07 -10.80 -9.68
N GLU A 204 -5.58 -9.55 -9.80
CA GLU A 204 -6.83 -9.27 -10.53
C GLU A 204 -6.75 -9.73 -11.98
N ALA A 205 -5.62 -9.54 -12.67
CA ALA A 205 -5.42 -9.98 -14.04
C ALA A 205 -5.42 -11.51 -14.17
N ILE A 206 -4.81 -12.22 -13.20
CA ILE A 206 -4.84 -13.70 -13.16
C ILE A 206 -6.29 -14.17 -12.99
N VAL A 207 -7.04 -13.61 -12.04
CA VAL A 207 -8.47 -13.94 -11.84
C VAL A 207 -9.28 -13.70 -13.12
N ALA A 208 -9.06 -12.57 -13.79
CA ALA A 208 -9.74 -12.25 -15.04
C ALA A 208 -9.39 -13.25 -16.16
N ILE A 209 -8.14 -13.71 -16.25
CA ILE A 209 -7.72 -14.75 -17.21
C ILE A 209 -8.39 -16.07 -16.89
N ASP A 210 -8.41 -16.47 -15.61
CA ASP A 210 -9.04 -17.73 -15.18
C ASP A 210 -10.55 -17.75 -15.47
N HIS A 211 -11.20 -16.58 -15.47
CA HIS A 211 -12.61 -16.43 -15.86
C HIS A 211 -12.81 -16.18 -17.37
N GLY A 212 -11.76 -16.17 -18.20
CA GLY A 212 -11.85 -15.95 -19.65
C GLY A 212 -11.97 -14.48 -20.07
N GLU A 213 -11.87 -13.53 -19.14
CA GLU A 213 -12.01 -12.08 -19.37
C GLU A 213 -10.71 -11.42 -19.85
N ARG A 214 -10.17 -11.88 -20.99
CA ARG A 214 -8.84 -11.48 -21.49
C ARG A 214 -8.66 -9.98 -21.71
N ASP A 215 -9.67 -9.31 -22.25
CA ASP A 215 -9.59 -7.87 -22.53
C ASP A 215 -9.51 -7.06 -21.22
N ARG A 216 -10.21 -7.50 -20.20
CA ARG A 216 -10.14 -6.94 -18.87
C ARG A 216 -8.77 -7.17 -18.25
N ALA A 217 -8.23 -8.39 -18.32
CA ALA A 217 -6.88 -8.68 -17.85
C ALA A 217 -5.84 -7.78 -18.52
N ARG A 218 -5.95 -7.60 -19.84
CA ARG A 218 -5.07 -6.68 -20.60
C ARG A 218 -5.20 -5.25 -20.10
N ALA A 219 -6.41 -4.75 -19.87
CA ALA A 219 -6.64 -3.40 -19.35
C ALA A 219 -6.06 -3.20 -17.95
N LEU A 220 -6.09 -4.21 -17.08
CA LEU A 220 -5.55 -4.15 -15.71
C LEU A 220 -4.03 -3.94 -15.68
N ILE A 221 -3.29 -4.54 -16.63
CA ILE A 221 -1.82 -4.49 -16.66
C ILE A 221 -1.26 -3.53 -17.73
N ALA A 222 -2.13 -2.92 -18.57
CA ALA A 222 -1.71 -2.02 -19.67
C ALA A 222 -0.86 -0.82 -19.21
N SER A 223 -1.05 -0.35 -17.97
CA SER A 223 -0.30 0.77 -17.39
C SER A 223 0.83 0.32 -16.45
N ALA A 224 1.20 -0.96 -16.51
CA ALA A 224 2.31 -1.47 -15.69
C ALA A 224 3.62 -0.76 -16.06
N PRO A 225 4.46 -0.43 -15.06
CA PRO A 225 5.78 0.12 -15.32
C PRO A 225 6.69 -0.93 -15.97
N GLU A 226 7.77 -0.49 -16.58
CA GLU A 226 8.86 -1.38 -16.97
C GLU A 226 9.54 -1.93 -15.71
N TRP A 227 9.39 -3.23 -15.49
CA TRP A 227 9.96 -3.88 -14.33
C TRP A 227 11.41 -4.25 -14.55
N PRO A 228 12.31 -3.94 -13.60
CA PRO A 228 13.68 -4.45 -13.63
C PRO A 228 13.71 -5.99 -13.56
N GLN A 229 14.71 -6.59 -14.20
CA GLN A 229 14.84 -8.07 -14.22
C GLN A 229 14.93 -8.71 -12.83
N GLN A 230 15.37 -7.96 -11.82
CA GLN A 230 15.42 -8.42 -10.43
C GLN A 230 14.05 -8.51 -9.75
N SER A 231 13.01 -7.93 -10.35
CA SER A 231 11.65 -8.02 -9.84
C SER A 231 10.94 -9.23 -10.44
N ALA A 232 10.33 -10.07 -9.61
CA ALA A 232 9.46 -11.16 -10.05
C ALA A 232 8.31 -10.66 -10.92
N PHE A 233 7.93 -9.38 -10.82
CA PHE A 233 6.89 -8.79 -11.67
C PHE A 233 7.32 -8.66 -13.13
N ALA A 234 8.63 -8.68 -13.46
CA ALA A 234 9.09 -8.73 -14.84
C ALA A 234 8.68 -10.05 -15.51
N SER A 235 8.92 -11.18 -14.84
CA SER A 235 8.53 -12.51 -15.34
C SER A 235 7.01 -12.69 -15.35
N PHE A 236 6.31 -12.28 -14.30
CA PHE A 236 4.84 -12.33 -14.27
C PHE A 236 4.20 -11.50 -15.38
N HIS A 237 4.71 -10.30 -15.63
CA HIS A 237 4.21 -9.45 -16.71
C HIS A 237 4.41 -10.13 -18.08
N ALA A 238 5.61 -10.65 -18.35
CA ALA A 238 5.91 -11.35 -19.59
C ALA A 238 5.03 -12.60 -19.79
N GLU A 239 4.83 -13.39 -18.73
CA GLU A 239 3.96 -14.58 -18.77
C GLU A 239 2.50 -14.21 -19.08
N LEU A 240 1.96 -13.21 -18.37
CA LEU A 240 0.58 -12.77 -18.58
C LEU A 240 0.39 -12.19 -19.99
N MET A 241 1.34 -11.40 -20.48
CA MET A 241 1.29 -10.88 -21.86
C MET A 241 1.36 -12.01 -22.89
N GLY A 242 2.16 -13.05 -22.64
CA GLY A 242 2.20 -14.25 -23.47
C GLY A 242 0.85 -14.97 -23.51
N LYS A 243 0.21 -15.19 -22.35
CA LYS A 243 -1.14 -15.79 -22.26
C LYS A 243 -2.21 -14.94 -22.94
N LEU A 244 -2.06 -13.62 -22.96
CA LEU A 244 -3.01 -12.68 -23.58
C LEU A 244 -2.74 -12.48 -25.09
N GLY A 245 -1.50 -12.68 -25.55
CA GLY A 245 -1.12 -12.55 -26.97
C GLY A 245 -1.29 -13.83 -27.79
N GLY A 246 -1.24 -15.00 -27.16
CA GLY A 246 -1.22 -16.31 -27.81
C GLY A 246 -2.56 -16.83 -28.38
N ALA A 247 -3.56 -15.97 -28.57
CA ALA A 247 -4.90 -16.36 -29.06
C ALA A 247 -5.25 -15.75 -30.42
N ILE A 248 -4.25 -15.42 -31.28
CA ILE A 248 -4.45 -15.09 -32.68
C ILE A 248 -3.72 -16.19 -33.48
N GLY A 249 -4.34 -17.35 -33.53
CA GLY A 249 -3.99 -18.48 -34.36
C GLY A 249 -5.23 -19.31 -34.62
#